data_dc0fabde8648d45b4f80a7f64e56041e
#
_entry.id   dc0fabde8648d45b4f80a7f64e56041e
#
_cell.length_a   1.000
_cell.length_b   1.000
_cell.length_c   1.000
_cell.angle_alpha   90.00
_cell.angle_beta   90.00
_cell.angle_gamma   90.00
#
_symmetry.space_group_name_H-M   'P 1'
#
loop_
_entity.id
_entity.type
_entity.pdbx_description
1 polymer ?
#
loop_
_entity_poly.entity_id
_entity_poly.type
_entity_poly.pdbx_seq_one_letter_code
_entity_poly.pdbx_strand_id
1 'polypeptide(L)'
;MAIVGAGPAGYFSAQALQSFSSEKTTFKVDLFEKLPTPWGLVRSGVAPDHPKIKSVSKVFEKISDDPNFRLFANVEVGQDLSLEELKSNYDAVVLAVGTPSGKKLGIPGENLANCWSSAEFVSWYNGHPEYSKLNIDLSGKRAVVIGAGNVAMDVARLLAMNSSNLENTDISDYALDELKKSQIKNVWLCARRTAEFASFTAPELRELPELEDTSVIISSKEIEGAMDRLHSDAGRHVRANLEAMHAIACLSHREKNKTLEFHFGVVPKEIRGNGKVESVLFDSGQGEIVVEADLVVTAIGYEIDSEWGLRVEGNHFENSDGLIEDNLYVVGWAKRGPTGVIGTNKSDSAEVIKRLFLDLTKKDPKQVQGIHKLLENLSPINLSEWRRINEFEVANGMKSNRPRVKLMTTKEMVDVAKGQS
;
A
#
# COMPACT_ATOMS: atom_id res chain seq x y z
N MET A 1 9.59 -13.72 20.63
CA MET A 1 8.63 -13.70 19.53
C MET A 1 9.29 -13.08 18.33
N ALA A 2 9.21 -13.68 17.15
CA ALA A 2 9.59 -13.02 15.89
C ALA A 2 8.34 -12.50 15.18
N ILE A 3 8.39 -11.28 14.66
CA ILE A 3 7.39 -10.73 13.76
C ILE A 3 8.11 -10.36 12.46
N VAL A 4 7.61 -10.81 11.32
CA VAL A 4 8.21 -10.56 10.01
C VAL A 4 7.34 -9.58 9.24
N GLY A 5 7.89 -8.40 8.97
CA GLY A 5 7.23 -7.26 8.34
C GLY A 5 6.87 -6.15 9.33
N ALA A 6 7.52 -4.99 9.17
CA ALA A 6 7.33 -3.79 10.00
C ALA A 6 6.26 -2.84 9.44
N GLY A 7 5.21 -3.39 8.84
CA GLY A 7 4.00 -2.65 8.47
C GLY A 7 3.00 -2.53 9.63
N PRO A 8 1.80 -1.97 9.38
CA PRO A 8 0.76 -1.80 10.41
C PRO A 8 0.40 -3.09 11.16
N ALA A 9 0.28 -4.22 10.44
CA ALA A 9 -0.05 -5.50 11.05
C ALA A 9 1.04 -5.98 12.02
N GLY A 10 2.32 -5.80 11.66
CA GLY A 10 3.46 -6.14 12.52
C GLY A 10 3.50 -5.31 13.80
N TYR A 11 3.37 -3.98 13.68
CA TYR A 11 3.31 -3.09 14.84
C TYR A 11 2.12 -3.36 15.76
N PHE A 12 0.93 -3.58 15.21
CA PHE A 12 -0.23 -3.91 16.03
C PHE A 12 -0.14 -5.30 16.67
N SER A 13 0.58 -6.24 16.04
CA SER A 13 0.90 -7.52 16.68
C SER A 13 1.86 -7.34 17.85
N ALA A 14 2.90 -6.50 17.71
CA ALA A 14 3.78 -6.14 18.81
C ALA A 14 3.01 -5.48 19.96
N GLN A 15 2.12 -4.52 19.68
CA GLN A 15 1.24 -3.88 20.67
C GLN A 15 0.37 -4.90 21.40
N ALA A 16 -0.21 -5.85 20.68
CA ALA A 16 -1.03 -6.88 21.28
C ALA A 16 -0.22 -7.79 22.21
N LEU A 17 0.98 -8.23 21.81
CA LEU A 17 1.90 -9.00 22.66
C LEU A 17 2.29 -8.23 23.92
N GLN A 18 2.63 -6.94 23.80
CA GLN A 18 2.94 -6.07 24.93
C GLN A 18 1.77 -6.02 25.94
N SER A 19 0.52 -5.99 25.45
CA SER A 19 -0.67 -5.96 26.31
C SER A 19 -0.91 -7.25 27.10
N PHE A 20 -0.35 -8.38 26.68
CA PHE A 20 -0.38 -9.66 27.40
C PHE A 20 0.80 -9.84 28.37
N SER A 21 1.78 -8.94 28.34
CA SER A 21 2.87 -8.96 29.31
C SER A 21 2.39 -8.65 30.73
N SER A 22 2.90 -9.36 31.71
CA SER A 22 2.56 -9.25 33.12
C SER A 22 3.79 -9.49 34.00
N GLU A 23 3.66 -9.38 35.32
CA GLU A 23 4.76 -9.72 36.24
C GLU A 23 5.26 -11.19 36.09
N LYS A 24 4.38 -12.09 35.61
CA LYS A 24 4.71 -13.52 35.45
C LYS A 24 5.17 -13.89 34.05
N THR A 25 4.83 -13.10 33.04
CA THR A 25 5.12 -13.44 31.64
C THR A 25 5.50 -12.16 30.90
N THR A 26 6.68 -12.13 30.31
CA THR A 26 7.18 -11.03 29.50
C THR A 26 7.43 -11.50 28.07
N PHE A 27 6.83 -10.82 27.10
CA PHE A 27 7.08 -11.07 25.68
C PHE A 27 8.20 -10.18 25.16
N LYS A 28 9.31 -10.80 24.75
CA LYS A 28 10.34 -10.13 23.96
C LYS A 28 9.95 -10.21 22.49
N VAL A 29 9.90 -9.08 21.80
CA VAL A 29 9.46 -8.96 20.42
C VAL A 29 10.62 -8.51 19.55
N ASP A 30 10.98 -9.31 18.58
CA ASP A 30 11.92 -8.98 17.51
C ASP A 30 11.15 -8.77 16.22
N LEU A 31 11.17 -7.55 15.70
CA LEU A 31 10.51 -7.16 14.47
C LEU A 31 11.52 -7.08 13.33
N PHE A 32 11.33 -7.94 12.32
CA PHE A 32 12.18 -8.00 11.13
C PHE A 32 11.55 -7.25 9.98
N GLU A 33 12.37 -6.52 9.22
CA GLU A 33 11.94 -5.75 8.05
C GLU A 33 13.02 -5.82 6.97
N LYS A 34 12.61 -6.15 5.73
CA LYS A 34 13.55 -6.24 4.61
C LYS A 34 14.15 -4.88 4.21
N LEU A 35 13.37 -3.81 4.36
CA LEU A 35 13.83 -2.46 4.05
C LEU A 35 14.63 -1.87 5.22
N PRO A 36 15.54 -0.91 4.97
CA PRO A 36 16.21 -0.15 6.03
C PRO A 36 15.24 0.65 6.90
N THR A 37 14.01 0.84 6.45
CA THR A 37 13.02 1.71 7.08
C THR A 37 11.72 0.95 7.33
N PRO A 38 11.14 1.00 8.55
CA PRO A 38 9.87 0.37 8.88
C PRO A 38 8.67 1.18 8.36
N TRP A 39 7.48 0.81 8.81
CA TRP A 39 6.14 1.36 8.62
C TRP A 39 5.41 0.85 7.37
N GLY A 40 6.07 0.09 6.49
CA GLY A 40 5.44 -0.53 5.33
C GLY A 40 4.64 0.48 4.49
N LEU A 41 3.39 0.16 4.14
CA LEU A 41 2.55 1.02 3.30
C LEU A 41 2.18 2.37 3.93
N VAL A 42 2.34 2.58 5.23
CA VAL A 42 2.18 3.92 5.84
C VAL A 42 3.25 4.87 5.30
N ARG A 43 4.47 4.36 5.07
CA ARG A 43 5.56 5.11 4.47
C ARG A 43 5.49 5.13 2.95
N SER A 44 5.25 3.97 2.32
CA SER A 44 5.44 3.77 0.88
C SER A 44 4.16 3.51 0.08
N GLY A 45 2.98 3.52 0.71
CA GLY A 45 1.71 3.21 0.05
C GLY A 45 0.63 4.28 0.21
N VAL A 46 0.55 4.96 1.34
CA VAL A 46 -0.41 6.06 1.54
C VAL A 46 -0.02 7.26 0.68
N ALA A 47 -1.00 7.87 0.02
CA ALA A 47 -0.78 9.04 -0.83
C ALA A 47 -0.05 10.17 -0.07
N PRO A 48 0.87 10.91 -0.72
CA PRO A 48 1.72 11.88 -0.06
C PRO A 48 0.94 13.07 0.54
N ASP A 49 -0.20 13.39 -0.01
CA ASP A 49 -1.11 14.45 0.43
C ASP A 49 -2.13 14.00 1.51
N HIS A 50 -1.98 12.77 2.05
CA HIS A 50 -2.79 12.26 3.17
C HIS A 50 -2.00 12.20 4.51
N PRO A 51 -1.48 13.32 5.03
CA PRO A 51 -0.63 13.34 6.23
C PRO A 51 -1.35 12.83 7.49
N LYS A 52 -2.67 13.00 7.56
CA LYS A 52 -3.49 12.51 8.68
C LYS A 52 -3.44 10.99 8.80
N ILE A 53 -3.51 10.26 7.67
CA ILE A 53 -3.41 8.80 7.65
C ILE A 53 -2.01 8.36 8.06
N LYS A 54 -0.97 9.04 7.54
CA LYS A 54 0.44 8.76 7.88
C LYS A 54 0.76 9.02 9.35
N SER A 55 -0.04 9.81 10.07
CA SER A 55 0.18 10.10 11.49
C SER A 55 0.09 8.89 12.41
N VAL A 56 -0.43 7.74 11.94
CA VAL A 56 -0.40 6.46 12.66
C VAL A 56 1.03 6.00 12.99
N SER A 57 2.03 6.48 12.26
CA SER A 57 3.45 6.25 12.56
C SER A 57 3.84 6.66 13.99
N LYS A 58 3.19 7.68 14.57
CA LYS A 58 3.39 8.07 15.98
C LYS A 58 2.97 6.97 16.96
N VAL A 59 1.97 6.19 16.59
CA VAL A 59 1.57 5.00 17.38
C VAL A 59 2.65 3.92 17.28
N PHE A 60 3.23 3.72 16.11
CA PHE A 60 4.31 2.74 15.90
C PHE A 60 5.57 3.13 16.67
N GLU A 61 5.94 4.41 16.70
CA GLU A 61 7.04 4.91 17.51
C GLU A 61 6.83 4.61 18.99
N LYS A 62 5.62 4.86 19.52
CA LYS A 62 5.27 4.54 20.91
C LYS A 62 5.33 3.04 21.21
N ILE A 63 4.93 2.19 20.28
CA ILE A 63 5.06 0.72 20.42
C ILE A 63 6.53 0.33 20.50
N SER A 64 7.38 0.98 19.71
CA SER A 64 8.82 0.73 19.68
C SER A 64 9.57 1.17 20.95
N ASP A 65 8.98 2.02 21.79
CA ASP A 65 9.60 2.49 23.06
C ASP A 65 9.57 1.41 24.16
N ASP A 66 8.87 0.28 23.97
CA ASP A 66 8.88 -0.83 24.92
C ASP A 66 10.31 -1.43 25.01
N PRO A 67 10.87 -1.62 26.23
CA PRO A 67 12.23 -2.14 26.43
C PRO A 67 12.40 -3.58 25.93
N ASN A 68 11.31 -4.31 25.73
CA ASN A 68 11.31 -5.67 25.19
C ASN A 68 11.09 -5.71 23.67
N PHE A 69 11.03 -4.55 23.00
CA PHE A 69 10.93 -4.46 21.56
C PHE A 69 12.31 -4.22 20.93
N ARG A 70 12.62 -4.98 19.87
CA ARG A 70 13.82 -4.76 19.04
C ARG A 70 13.42 -4.72 17.58
N LEU A 71 14.02 -3.80 16.83
CA LEU A 71 13.91 -3.71 15.38
C LEU A 71 15.17 -4.30 14.74
N PHE A 72 14.98 -5.11 13.72
CA PHE A 72 16.01 -5.63 12.81
C PHE A 72 15.56 -5.31 11.38
N ALA A 73 15.75 -4.06 10.96
CA ALA A 73 15.50 -3.64 9.60
C ALA A 73 16.71 -3.91 8.71
N ASN A 74 16.56 -3.88 7.39
CA ASN A 74 17.55 -4.31 6.41
C ASN A 74 17.92 -5.80 6.58
N VAL A 75 16.92 -6.63 6.90
CA VAL A 75 17.03 -8.09 7.02
C VAL A 75 15.86 -8.74 6.30
N GLU A 76 16.13 -9.45 5.23
CA GLU A 76 15.12 -10.12 4.42
C GLU A 76 14.96 -11.59 4.84
N VAL A 77 13.85 -11.86 5.52
CA VAL A 77 13.49 -13.24 5.87
C VAL A 77 13.09 -13.99 4.60
N GLY A 78 13.67 -15.14 4.38
CA GLY A 78 13.60 -15.91 3.14
C GLY A 78 14.89 -15.86 2.33
N GLN A 79 15.72 -14.83 2.52
CA GLN A 79 17.04 -14.68 1.88
C GLN A 79 18.17 -14.65 2.91
N ASP A 80 18.14 -13.70 3.84
CA ASP A 80 19.18 -13.53 4.86
C ASP A 80 19.01 -14.50 6.03
N LEU A 81 17.76 -14.78 6.39
CA LEU A 81 17.34 -15.71 7.42
C LEU A 81 16.19 -16.57 6.89
N SER A 82 16.30 -17.87 7.05
CA SER A 82 15.21 -18.78 6.68
C SER A 82 14.06 -18.74 7.71
N LEU A 83 12.85 -19.06 7.26
CA LEU A 83 11.69 -19.21 8.15
C LEU A 83 11.92 -20.30 9.20
N GLU A 84 12.61 -21.39 8.84
CA GLU A 84 12.93 -22.50 9.74
C GLU A 84 13.92 -22.07 10.84
N GLU A 85 14.91 -21.23 10.53
CA GLU A 85 15.79 -20.66 11.56
C GLU A 85 14.99 -19.80 12.55
N LEU A 86 14.04 -18.99 12.08
CA LEU A 86 13.18 -18.23 12.97
C LEU A 86 12.30 -19.15 13.81
N LYS A 87 11.64 -20.15 13.23
CA LYS A 87 10.82 -21.13 13.95
C LYS A 87 11.60 -21.90 15.01
N SER A 88 12.88 -22.15 14.77
CA SER A 88 13.77 -22.84 15.71
C SER A 88 14.22 -21.95 16.86
N ASN A 89 14.37 -20.63 16.62
CA ASN A 89 14.92 -19.68 17.59
C ASN A 89 13.85 -18.87 18.36
N TYR A 90 12.56 -18.99 18.02
CA TYR A 90 11.49 -18.27 18.68
C TYR A 90 10.36 -19.20 19.12
N ASP A 91 9.68 -18.84 20.20
CA ASP A 91 8.49 -19.55 20.67
C ASP A 91 7.38 -19.53 19.64
N ALA A 92 7.23 -18.41 18.93
CA ALA A 92 6.38 -18.31 17.75
C ALA A 92 6.88 -17.22 16.78
N VAL A 93 6.51 -17.40 15.52
CA VAL A 93 6.76 -16.48 14.40
C VAL A 93 5.41 -15.96 13.88
N VAL A 94 5.31 -14.66 13.65
CA VAL A 94 4.12 -13.99 13.10
C VAL A 94 4.49 -13.35 11.76
N LEU A 95 3.89 -13.81 10.67
CA LEU A 95 4.05 -13.22 9.36
C LEU A 95 3.10 -12.04 9.20
N ALA A 96 3.66 -10.84 9.04
CA ALA A 96 2.98 -9.58 8.81
C ALA A 96 3.43 -8.92 7.49
N VAL A 97 3.79 -9.75 6.51
CA VAL A 97 4.47 -9.39 5.26
C VAL A 97 3.58 -8.65 4.25
N GLY A 98 2.28 -8.60 4.49
CA GLY A 98 1.33 -7.96 3.59
C GLY A 98 1.15 -8.72 2.27
N THR A 99 0.85 -7.98 1.20
CA THR A 99 0.72 -8.46 -0.19
C THR A 99 1.46 -7.47 -1.07
N PRO A 100 2.75 -7.70 -1.37
CA PRO A 100 3.63 -6.68 -1.97
C PRO A 100 3.38 -6.46 -3.46
N SER A 101 2.89 -7.47 -4.19
CA SER A 101 2.79 -7.46 -5.65
C SER A 101 1.42 -7.00 -6.14
N GLY A 102 1.39 -6.23 -7.23
CA GLY A 102 0.13 -5.88 -7.90
C GLY A 102 -0.41 -7.04 -8.73
N LYS A 103 -1.72 -7.26 -8.66
CA LYS A 103 -2.38 -8.26 -9.50
C LYS A 103 -2.24 -7.92 -10.98
N LYS A 104 -2.00 -8.95 -11.80
CA LYS A 104 -2.02 -8.84 -13.24
C LYS A 104 -3.45 -8.93 -13.79
N LEU A 105 -3.69 -8.20 -14.89
CA LEU A 105 -4.95 -8.28 -15.64
C LEU A 105 -5.09 -9.63 -16.36
N GLY A 106 -3.98 -10.23 -16.77
CA GLY A 106 -3.96 -11.45 -17.59
C GLY A 106 -4.44 -11.22 -19.01
N ILE A 107 -4.22 -10.03 -19.57
CA ILE A 107 -4.63 -9.66 -20.93
C ILE A 107 -3.42 -9.37 -21.81
N PRO A 108 -3.54 -9.51 -23.15
CA PRO A 108 -2.47 -9.14 -24.07
C PRO A 108 -2.03 -7.69 -23.87
N GLY A 109 -0.72 -7.46 -23.93
CA GLY A 109 -0.11 -6.13 -23.85
C GLY A 109 0.08 -5.56 -22.45
N GLU A 110 -0.30 -6.27 -21.38
CA GLU A 110 -0.11 -5.75 -20.00
C GLU A 110 1.36 -5.55 -19.59
N ASN A 111 2.31 -6.13 -20.35
CA ASN A 111 3.75 -5.97 -20.12
C ASN A 111 4.39 -4.90 -21.03
N LEU A 112 3.61 -4.14 -21.81
CA LEU A 112 4.13 -3.03 -22.60
C LEU A 112 4.74 -1.95 -21.72
N ALA A 113 5.78 -1.27 -22.21
CA ALA A 113 6.35 -0.14 -21.48
C ALA A 113 5.26 0.91 -21.18
N ASN A 114 5.34 1.52 -20.02
CA ASN A 114 4.37 2.47 -19.47
C ASN A 114 3.00 1.87 -19.12
N CYS A 115 2.93 0.55 -18.93
CA CYS A 115 1.87 -0.13 -18.23
C CYS A 115 2.40 -0.60 -16.87
N TRP A 116 1.89 -0.06 -15.79
CA TRP A 116 2.37 -0.28 -14.44
C TRP A 116 1.27 -0.81 -13.52
N SER A 117 1.62 -1.64 -12.57
CA SER A 117 0.72 -1.92 -11.45
C SER A 117 0.68 -0.73 -10.49
N SER A 118 -0.41 -0.59 -9.75
CA SER A 118 -0.49 0.42 -8.69
C SER A 118 0.53 0.18 -7.58
N ALA A 119 0.95 -1.07 -7.34
CA ALA A 119 2.02 -1.38 -6.40
C ALA A 119 3.33 -0.70 -6.80
N GLU A 120 3.70 -0.75 -8.07
CA GLU A 120 4.88 -0.10 -8.63
C GLU A 120 4.73 1.43 -8.66
N PHE A 121 3.63 1.93 -9.23
CA PHE A 121 3.41 3.37 -9.40
C PHE A 121 3.32 4.11 -8.06
N VAL A 122 2.58 3.55 -7.09
CA VAL A 122 2.44 4.11 -5.74
C VAL A 122 3.75 4.06 -4.97
N SER A 123 4.48 2.97 -5.07
CA SER A 123 5.82 2.83 -4.46
C SER A 123 6.82 3.81 -5.06
N TRP A 124 6.76 4.02 -6.39
CA TRP A 124 7.59 4.99 -7.10
C TRP A 124 7.37 6.40 -6.55
N TYR A 125 6.16 6.93 -6.53
CA TYR A 125 5.97 8.31 -6.05
C TYR A 125 6.18 8.46 -4.54
N ASN A 126 6.09 7.38 -3.78
CA ASN A 126 6.37 7.39 -2.35
C ASN A 126 7.86 7.17 -1.98
N GLY A 127 8.75 6.99 -2.95
CA GLY A 127 10.18 6.86 -2.69
C GLY A 127 10.60 5.50 -2.11
N HIS A 128 9.93 4.42 -2.53
CA HIS A 128 10.34 3.07 -2.17
C HIS A 128 11.63 2.72 -2.91
N PRO A 129 12.71 2.26 -2.22
CA PRO A 129 14.03 2.11 -2.83
C PRO A 129 14.08 1.14 -4.01
N GLU A 130 13.28 0.06 -4.00
CA GLU A 130 13.22 -0.91 -5.09
C GLU A 130 12.57 -0.33 -6.36
N TYR A 131 11.76 0.72 -6.25
CA TYR A 131 11.00 1.32 -7.34
C TYR A 131 11.52 2.71 -7.76
N SER A 132 12.55 3.22 -7.12
CA SER A 132 13.10 4.56 -7.40
C SER A 132 13.66 4.74 -8.82
N LYS A 133 14.03 3.63 -9.48
CA LYS A 133 14.60 3.63 -10.84
C LYS A 133 13.58 3.35 -11.95
N LEU A 134 12.28 3.27 -11.62
CA LEU A 134 11.26 3.08 -12.66
C LEU A 134 11.22 4.28 -13.61
N ASN A 135 11.23 3.98 -14.90
CA ASN A 135 11.12 5.00 -15.94
C ASN A 135 9.64 5.21 -16.31
N ILE A 136 8.94 6.00 -15.49
CA ILE A 136 7.54 6.33 -15.72
C ILE A 136 7.47 7.54 -16.64
N ASP A 137 6.96 7.34 -17.86
CA ASP A 137 6.84 8.39 -18.86
C ASP A 137 5.50 9.12 -18.76
N LEU A 138 5.54 10.39 -18.35
CA LEU A 138 4.39 11.29 -18.23
C LEU A 138 4.34 12.34 -19.36
N SER A 139 5.10 12.17 -20.43
CA SER A 139 5.15 13.09 -21.57
C SER A 139 3.92 13.03 -22.48
N GLY A 140 3.13 11.96 -22.39
CA GLY A 140 1.87 11.81 -23.10
C GLY A 140 0.71 12.58 -22.45
N LYS A 141 -0.43 12.62 -23.12
CA LYS A 141 -1.59 13.42 -22.68
C LYS A 141 -2.67 12.65 -21.94
N ARG A 142 -2.67 11.32 -22.07
CA ARG A 142 -3.78 10.47 -21.62
C ARG A 142 -3.28 9.37 -20.70
N ALA A 143 -3.89 9.27 -19.54
CA ALA A 143 -3.68 8.18 -18.60
C ALA A 143 -4.96 7.38 -18.40
N VAL A 144 -4.85 6.07 -18.34
CA VAL A 144 -5.94 5.15 -18.01
C VAL A 144 -5.60 4.43 -16.71
N VAL A 145 -6.44 4.61 -15.70
CA VAL A 145 -6.35 3.92 -14.41
C VAL A 145 -7.45 2.86 -14.36
N ILE A 146 -7.05 1.59 -14.25
CA ILE A 146 -7.97 0.46 -14.24
C ILE A 146 -8.17 -0.02 -12.81
N GLY A 147 -9.31 0.25 -12.22
CA GLY A 147 -9.68 -0.12 -10.86
C GLY A 147 -10.76 0.80 -10.29
N ALA A 148 -11.39 0.38 -9.18
CA ALA A 148 -12.46 1.12 -8.52
C ALA A 148 -12.32 1.12 -7.00
N GLY A 149 -11.09 1.09 -6.49
CA GLY A 149 -10.75 1.20 -5.06
C GLY A 149 -10.02 2.49 -4.73
N ASN A 150 -9.76 2.73 -3.43
CA ASN A 150 -9.06 3.94 -2.96
C ASN A 150 -7.70 4.14 -3.63
N VAL A 151 -6.93 3.07 -3.89
CA VAL A 151 -5.64 3.18 -4.58
C VAL A 151 -5.80 3.67 -6.02
N ALA A 152 -6.84 3.19 -6.75
CA ALA A 152 -7.15 3.70 -8.08
C ALA A 152 -7.53 5.18 -8.04
N MET A 153 -8.29 5.58 -7.03
CA MET A 153 -8.68 6.97 -6.80
C MET A 153 -7.46 7.85 -6.50
N ASP A 154 -6.57 7.42 -5.61
CA ASP A 154 -5.33 8.14 -5.29
C ASP A 154 -4.45 8.35 -6.51
N VAL A 155 -4.25 7.30 -7.33
CA VAL A 155 -3.47 7.38 -8.57
C VAL A 155 -4.12 8.35 -9.57
N ALA A 156 -5.43 8.22 -9.80
CA ALA A 156 -6.13 9.06 -10.75
C ALA A 156 -6.12 10.55 -10.30
N ARG A 157 -6.34 10.79 -9.02
CA ARG A 157 -6.31 12.12 -8.40
C ARG A 157 -4.91 12.74 -8.49
N LEU A 158 -3.86 11.99 -8.17
CA LEU A 158 -2.47 12.47 -8.24
C LEU A 158 -2.06 12.84 -9.68
N LEU A 159 -2.48 12.08 -10.69
CA LEU A 159 -2.23 12.40 -12.10
C LEU A 159 -3.04 13.63 -12.58
N ALA A 160 -4.24 13.79 -12.04
CA ALA A 160 -5.15 14.87 -12.40
C ALA A 160 -4.80 16.21 -11.71
N MET A 161 -4.29 16.19 -10.47
CA MET A 161 -4.02 17.42 -9.72
C MET A 161 -2.85 18.25 -10.29
N ASN A 162 -2.76 19.50 -9.83
CA ASN A 162 -1.58 20.32 -10.08
C ASN A 162 -0.42 19.86 -9.21
N SER A 163 0.76 19.65 -9.79
CA SER A 163 1.96 19.20 -9.09
C SER A 163 2.40 20.14 -7.95
N SER A 164 2.02 21.42 -7.99
CA SER A 164 2.27 22.38 -6.90
C SER A 164 1.61 21.95 -5.59
N ASN A 165 0.49 21.23 -5.63
CA ASN A 165 -0.18 20.72 -4.43
C ASN A 165 0.63 19.62 -3.72
N LEU A 166 1.61 19.03 -4.41
CA LEU A 166 2.46 17.98 -3.88
C LEU A 166 3.80 18.53 -3.32
N GLU A 167 4.15 19.78 -3.60
CA GLU A 167 5.45 20.37 -3.21
C GLU A 167 5.69 20.37 -1.70
N ASN A 168 4.63 20.51 -0.91
CA ASN A 168 4.71 20.53 0.56
C ASN A 168 4.37 19.17 1.19
N THR A 169 4.44 18.08 0.42
CA THR A 169 4.16 16.72 0.89
C THR A 169 5.45 15.89 1.04
N ASP A 170 5.33 14.63 1.43
CA ASP A 170 6.44 13.70 1.50
C ASP A 170 6.65 12.86 0.22
N ILE A 171 6.14 13.34 -0.92
CA ILE A 171 6.40 12.74 -2.23
C ILE A 171 7.90 12.66 -2.50
N SER A 172 8.36 11.66 -3.24
CA SER A 172 9.77 11.59 -3.65
C SER A 172 10.14 12.72 -4.62
N ASP A 173 11.37 13.23 -4.52
CA ASP A 173 11.82 14.37 -5.33
C ASP A 173 11.79 14.05 -6.82
N TYR A 174 12.28 12.87 -7.23
CA TYR A 174 12.28 12.47 -8.63
C TYR A 174 10.85 12.34 -9.20
N ALA A 175 9.90 11.84 -8.41
CA ALA A 175 8.51 11.73 -8.86
C ALA A 175 7.84 13.11 -8.96
N LEU A 176 8.13 14.01 -8.02
CA LEU A 176 7.68 15.39 -8.10
C LEU A 176 8.23 16.10 -9.35
N ASP A 177 9.51 15.90 -9.65
CA ASP A 177 10.14 16.48 -10.83
C ASP A 177 9.52 15.95 -12.14
N GLU A 178 9.20 14.66 -12.21
CA GLU A 178 8.51 14.10 -13.38
C GLU A 178 7.04 14.57 -13.48
N LEU A 179 6.34 14.69 -12.36
CA LEU A 179 4.97 15.23 -12.32
C LEU A 179 4.93 16.71 -12.73
N LYS A 180 5.96 17.51 -12.40
CA LYS A 180 6.09 18.91 -12.86
C LYS A 180 6.25 19.02 -14.38
N LYS A 181 6.87 18.04 -15.02
CA LYS A 181 7.05 17.96 -16.48
C LYS A 181 5.88 17.28 -17.18
N SER A 182 4.97 16.67 -16.42
CA SER A 182 3.86 15.88 -16.93
C SER A 182 3.01 16.66 -17.94
N GLN A 183 2.69 16.03 -19.06
CA GLN A 183 1.78 16.53 -20.08
C GLN A 183 0.38 15.89 -20.00
N ILE A 184 0.12 15.06 -18.99
CA ILE A 184 -1.17 14.40 -18.80
C ILE A 184 -2.27 15.46 -18.64
N LYS A 185 -3.28 15.36 -19.50
CA LYS A 185 -4.47 16.24 -19.55
C LYS A 185 -5.75 15.48 -19.24
N ASN A 186 -5.83 14.22 -19.66
CA ASN A 186 -7.01 13.40 -19.52
C ASN A 186 -6.68 12.17 -18.72
N VAL A 187 -7.42 11.92 -17.65
CA VAL A 187 -7.30 10.72 -16.81
C VAL A 187 -8.63 9.99 -16.85
N TRP A 188 -8.62 8.75 -17.32
CA TRP A 188 -9.76 7.85 -17.29
C TRP A 188 -9.64 6.90 -16.11
N LEU A 189 -10.63 6.90 -15.23
CA LEU A 189 -10.78 5.93 -14.15
C LEU A 189 -11.81 4.88 -14.57
N CYS A 190 -11.33 3.69 -14.90
CA CYS A 190 -12.12 2.63 -15.51
C CYS A 190 -12.43 1.51 -14.52
N ALA A 191 -13.71 1.18 -14.35
CA ALA A 191 -14.19 0.11 -13.49
C ALA A 191 -14.94 -0.95 -14.30
N ARG A 192 -14.59 -2.24 -14.09
CA ARG A 192 -15.25 -3.37 -14.80
C ARG A 192 -16.71 -3.58 -14.41
N ARG A 193 -17.11 -3.13 -13.23
CA ARG A 193 -18.48 -3.22 -12.71
C ARG A 193 -19.13 -1.86 -12.70
N THR A 194 -20.44 -1.82 -12.56
CA THR A 194 -21.22 -0.61 -12.43
C THR A 194 -20.95 0.14 -11.10
N ALA A 195 -21.35 1.40 -11.01
CA ALA A 195 -20.93 2.33 -9.96
C ALA A 195 -21.26 1.86 -8.53
N GLU A 196 -22.33 1.10 -8.33
CA GLU A 196 -22.74 0.56 -7.02
C GLU A 196 -21.73 -0.46 -6.46
N PHE A 197 -20.84 -0.99 -7.28
CA PHE A 197 -19.78 -1.92 -6.87
C PHE A 197 -18.42 -1.25 -6.69
N ALA A 198 -18.34 0.07 -6.80
CA ALA A 198 -17.10 0.79 -6.53
C ALA A 198 -16.75 0.70 -5.04
N SER A 199 -15.47 0.48 -4.75
CA SER A 199 -14.96 0.25 -3.39
C SER A 199 -14.15 1.42 -2.82
N PHE A 200 -14.01 2.52 -3.56
CA PHE A 200 -13.48 3.76 -3.00
C PHE A 200 -14.49 4.36 -2.00
N THR A 201 -14.04 5.26 -1.15
CA THR A 201 -14.87 5.80 -0.06
C THR A 201 -15.43 7.17 -0.39
N ALA A 202 -16.60 7.51 0.18
CA ALA A 202 -17.22 8.82 -0.01
C ALA A 202 -16.34 10.02 0.41
N PRO A 203 -15.49 9.95 1.45
CA PRO A 203 -14.52 11.00 1.73
C PRO A 203 -13.57 11.29 0.56
N GLU A 204 -13.00 10.27 -0.07
CA GLU A 204 -12.10 10.41 -1.24
C GLU A 204 -12.81 11.07 -2.42
N LEU A 205 -14.08 10.69 -2.68
CA LEU A 205 -14.90 11.32 -3.72
C LEU A 205 -15.13 12.81 -3.46
N ARG A 206 -15.38 13.19 -2.21
CA ARG A 206 -15.69 14.58 -1.83
C ARG A 206 -14.52 15.53 -1.97
N GLU A 207 -13.30 15.04 -2.04
CA GLU A 207 -12.10 15.84 -2.30
C GLU A 207 -11.92 16.20 -3.78
N LEU A 208 -12.51 15.42 -4.70
CA LEU A 208 -12.34 15.64 -6.14
C LEU A 208 -12.81 16.99 -6.67
N PRO A 209 -13.94 17.56 -6.23
CA PRO A 209 -14.37 18.90 -6.65
C PRO A 209 -13.41 20.02 -6.27
N GLU A 210 -12.53 19.78 -5.26
CA GLU A 210 -11.54 20.75 -4.78
C GLU A 210 -10.32 20.84 -5.71
N LEU A 211 -10.19 19.94 -6.70
CA LEU A 211 -9.15 20.01 -7.72
C LEU A 211 -9.32 21.27 -8.59
N GLU A 212 -8.45 22.26 -8.35
CA GLU A 212 -8.59 23.61 -8.94
C GLU A 212 -8.55 23.59 -10.47
N ASP A 213 -7.67 22.79 -11.07
CA ASP A 213 -7.36 22.77 -12.51
C ASP A 213 -7.95 21.56 -13.26
N THR A 214 -8.83 20.77 -12.60
CA THR A 214 -9.37 19.52 -13.13
C THR A 214 -10.88 19.50 -13.11
N SER A 215 -11.49 19.28 -14.27
CA SER A 215 -12.91 18.96 -14.40
C SER A 215 -13.13 17.49 -14.09
N VAL A 216 -13.96 17.18 -13.08
CA VAL A 216 -14.33 15.80 -12.74
C VAL A 216 -15.64 15.46 -13.42
N ILE A 217 -15.64 14.42 -14.25
CA ILE A 217 -16.76 14.05 -15.11
C ILE A 217 -17.28 12.67 -14.70
N ILE A 218 -18.53 12.63 -14.26
CA ILE A 218 -19.27 11.41 -13.92
C ILE A 218 -20.62 11.48 -14.63
N SER A 219 -21.04 10.38 -15.26
CA SER A 219 -22.34 10.32 -15.95
C SER A 219 -23.50 10.28 -14.95
N SER A 220 -24.33 11.34 -14.89
CA SER A 220 -25.53 11.36 -14.04
C SER A 220 -26.44 10.18 -14.32
N LYS A 221 -26.62 9.84 -15.59
CA LYS A 221 -27.47 8.71 -16.03
C LYS A 221 -26.97 7.36 -15.49
N GLU A 222 -25.62 7.15 -15.46
CA GLU A 222 -25.05 5.92 -14.89
C GLU A 222 -25.29 5.86 -13.38
N ILE A 223 -25.15 6.97 -12.67
CA ILE A 223 -25.31 6.99 -11.22
C ILE A 223 -26.79 6.86 -10.84
N GLU A 224 -27.71 7.51 -11.54
CA GLU A 224 -29.15 7.33 -11.36
C GLU A 224 -29.55 5.87 -11.59
N GLY A 225 -29.08 5.26 -12.70
CA GLY A 225 -29.31 3.85 -12.97
C GLY A 225 -28.70 2.92 -11.91
N ALA A 226 -27.56 3.26 -11.32
CA ALA A 226 -26.97 2.52 -10.21
C ALA A 226 -27.80 2.67 -8.92
N MET A 227 -28.35 3.86 -8.64
CA MET A 227 -29.26 4.10 -7.51
C MET A 227 -30.56 3.31 -7.66
N ASP A 228 -31.12 3.23 -8.86
CA ASP A 228 -32.36 2.48 -9.14
C ASP A 228 -32.16 0.96 -8.94
N ARG A 229 -30.96 0.45 -9.17
CA ARG A 229 -30.61 -0.96 -8.96
C ARG A 229 -30.34 -1.30 -7.50
N LEU A 230 -30.22 -0.32 -6.61
CA LEU A 230 -29.93 -0.58 -5.20
C LEU A 230 -31.07 -1.30 -4.49
N HIS A 231 -30.76 -2.44 -3.91
CA HIS A 231 -31.66 -3.11 -2.97
C HIS A 231 -31.84 -2.29 -1.69
N SER A 232 -32.97 -2.50 -0.99
CA SER A 232 -33.30 -1.78 0.26
C SER A 232 -32.28 -2.04 1.38
N ASP A 233 -31.60 -3.17 1.37
CA ASP A 233 -30.56 -3.62 2.33
C ASP A 233 -29.15 -3.22 1.94
N ALA A 234 -28.96 -2.47 0.84
CA ALA A 234 -27.65 -1.99 0.42
C ALA A 234 -26.95 -1.23 1.56
N GLY A 235 -25.68 -1.57 1.78
CA GLY A 235 -24.87 -1.00 2.86
C GLY A 235 -24.77 0.52 2.82
N ARG A 236 -24.71 1.17 3.98
CA ARG A 236 -24.63 2.63 4.10
C ARG A 236 -23.49 3.26 3.27
N HIS A 237 -22.35 2.54 3.17
CA HIS A 237 -21.19 3.01 2.42
C HIS A 237 -21.48 3.09 0.91
N VAL A 238 -22.22 2.12 0.34
CA VAL A 238 -22.60 2.13 -1.08
C VAL A 238 -23.48 3.34 -1.39
N ARG A 239 -24.50 3.59 -0.53
CA ARG A 239 -25.38 4.75 -0.67
C ARG A 239 -24.60 6.05 -0.59
N ALA A 240 -23.72 6.19 0.41
CA ALA A 240 -22.90 7.39 0.58
C ALA A 240 -21.97 7.65 -0.62
N ASN A 241 -21.45 6.58 -1.24
CA ASN A 241 -20.61 6.68 -2.44
C ASN A 241 -21.43 7.16 -3.65
N LEU A 242 -22.59 6.54 -3.90
CA LEU A 242 -23.47 6.95 -5.00
C LEU A 242 -24.00 8.40 -4.83
N GLU A 243 -24.36 8.78 -3.60
CA GLU A 243 -24.76 10.17 -3.29
C GLU A 243 -23.61 11.16 -3.56
N ALA A 244 -22.37 10.80 -3.18
CA ALA A 244 -21.21 11.65 -3.45
C ALA A 244 -20.92 11.75 -4.96
N MET A 245 -21.00 10.65 -5.71
CA MET A 245 -20.83 10.64 -7.15
C MET A 245 -21.95 11.43 -7.86
N HIS A 246 -23.20 11.28 -7.42
CA HIS A 246 -24.32 12.05 -7.96
C HIS A 246 -24.14 13.55 -7.72
N ALA A 247 -23.72 13.93 -6.51
CA ALA A 247 -23.42 15.33 -6.21
C ALA A 247 -22.36 15.92 -7.15
N ILE A 248 -21.30 15.17 -7.46
CA ILE A 248 -20.26 15.57 -8.41
C ILE A 248 -20.84 15.67 -9.83
N ALA A 249 -21.62 14.67 -10.26
CA ALA A 249 -22.25 14.65 -11.59
C ALA A 249 -23.18 15.82 -11.84
N CYS A 250 -23.82 16.35 -10.78
CA CYS A 250 -24.71 17.52 -10.83
C CYS A 250 -23.97 18.87 -10.77
N LEU A 251 -22.66 18.89 -10.52
CA LEU A 251 -21.91 20.15 -10.55
C LEU A 251 -21.86 20.70 -11.98
N SER A 252 -21.96 22.02 -12.10
CA SER A 252 -21.77 22.69 -13.39
C SER A 252 -20.29 22.50 -13.82
N HIS A 253 -20.08 21.76 -14.88
CA HIS A 253 -18.74 21.57 -15.43
C HIS A 253 -18.26 22.90 -16.03
N ARG A 254 -17.26 23.52 -15.39
CA ARG A 254 -16.41 24.52 -16.03
C ARG A 254 -15.30 23.79 -16.75
N GLU A 255 -15.07 24.14 -18.00
CA GLU A 255 -13.93 23.63 -18.74
C GLU A 255 -12.63 24.06 -18.05
N LYS A 256 -11.84 23.09 -17.63
CA LYS A 256 -10.53 23.28 -16.96
C LYS A 256 -9.44 22.64 -17.82
N ASN A 257 -8.18 22.84 -17.45
CA ASN A 257 -7.03 22.36 -18.25
C ASN A 257 -6.88 20.84 -18.27
N LYS A 258 -7.43 20.15 -17.26
CA LYS A 258 -7.41 18.70 -17.13
C LYS A 258 -8.80 18.12 -16.95
N THR A 259 -8.96 16.84 -17.27
CA THR A 259 -10.18 16.06 -16.97
C THR A 259 -9.85 14.79 -16.19
N LEU A 260 -10.73 14.45 -15.26
CA LEU A 260 -10.80 13.13 -14.61
C LEU A 260 -12.18 12.55 -14.89
N GLU A 261 -12.22 11.50 -15.72
CA GLU A 261 -13.47 10.91 -16.20
C GLU A 261 -13.67 9.51 -15.61
N PHE A 262 -14.85 9.25 -15.09
CA PHE A 262 -15.23 7.95 -14.53
C PHE A 262 -16.00 7.14 -15.56
N HIS A 263 -15.53 5.91 -15.81
CA HIS A 263 -16.14 4.96 -16.74
C HIS A 263 -16.42 3.65 -16.01
N PHE A 264 -17.69 3.35 -15.82
CA PHE A 264 -18.15 2.13 -15.16
C PHE A 264 -18.65 1.09 -16.18
N GLY A 265 -18.57 -0.20 -15.82
CA GLY A 265 -19.04 -1.28 -16.69
C GLY A 265 -18.14 -1.53 -17.90
N VAL A 266 -16.87 -1.09 -17.86
CA VAL A 266 -15.91 -1.28 -18.95
C VAL A 266 -14.84 -2.31 -18.56
N VAL A 267 -14.76 -3.40 -19.35
CA VAL A 267 -13.86 -4.52 -19.07
C VAL A 267 -12.66 -4.46 -20.01
N PRO A 268 -11.42 -4.29 -19.50
CA PRO A 268 -10.24 -4.26 -20.35
C PRO A 268 -10.01 -5.62 -21.01
N LYS A 269 -9.74 -5.65 -22.31
CA LYS A 269 -9.51 -6.84 -23.13
C LYS A 269 -8.07 -6.94 -23.64
N GLU A 270 -7.47 -5.82 -23.97
CA GLU A 270 -6.14 -5.76 -24.56
C GLU A 270 -5.54 -4.38 -24.34
N ILE A 271 -4.26 -4.31 -24.06
CA ILE A 271 -3.46 -3.08 -24.10
C ILE A 271 -2.65 -3.13 -25.40
N ARG A 272 -2.77 -2.11 -26.24
CA ARG A 272 -2.19 -2.07 -27.56
C ARG A 272 -1.06 -1.07 -27.64
N GLY A 273 -0.04 -1.37 -28.45
CA GLY A 273 1.05 -0.47 -28.75
C GLY A 273 2.24 -1.19 -29.38
N ASN A 274 3.17 -0.41 -29.89
CA ASN A 274 4.41 -0.92 -30.45
C ASN A 274 5.57 -0.71 -29.46
N GLY A 275 5.76 -1.69 -28.56
CA GLY A 275 6.77 -1.64 -27.49
C GLY A 275 6.39 -0.76 -26.29
N LYS A 276 5.47 0.19 -26.44
CA LYS A 276 4.92 1.06 -25.40
C LYS A 276 3.40 1.15 -25.55
N VAL A 277 2.72 1.47 -24.48
CA VAL A 277 1.26 1.70 -24.49
C VAL A 277 0.88 2.82 -25.45
N GLU A 278 -0.13 2.56 -26.31
CA GLU A 278 -0.75 3.52 -27.22
C GLU A 278 -2.28 3.58 -27.06
N SER A 279 -2.92 2.48 -26.65
CA SER A 279 -4.35 2.43 -26.41
C SER A 279 -4.75 1.21 -25.56
N VAL A 280 -5.97 1.25 -25.04
CA VAL A 280 -6.62 0.13 -24.35
C VAL A 280 -7.94 -0.20 -25.04
N LEU A 281 -8.15 -1.47 -25.36
CA LEU A 281 -9.42 -2.01 -25.83
C LEU A 281 -10.26 -2.44 -24.64
N PHE A 282 -11.47 -1.90 -24.54
CA PHE A 282 -12.47 -2.29 -23.56
C PHE A 282 -13.71 -2.91 -24.22
N ASP A 283 -14.35 -3.81 -23.51
CA ASP A 283 -15.72 -4.24 -23.76
C ASP A 283 -16.66 -3.44 -22.83
N SER A 284 -17.59 -2.70 -23.39
CA SER A 284 -18.57 -1.90 -22.67
C SER A 284 -19.89 -2.63 -22.41
N GLY A 285 -20.01 -3.90 -22.82
CA GLY A 285 -21.29 -4.63 -22.82
C GLY A 285 -22.25 -4.22 -23.96
N GLN A 286 -21.95 -3.12 -24.66
CA GLN A 286 -22.68 -2.64 -25.85
C GLN A 286 -21.81 -2.70 -27.12
N GLY A 287 -20.57 -3.12 -26.96
CA GLY A 287 -19.57 -3.23 -28.01
C GLY A 287 -18.17 -2.84 -27.49
N GLU A 288 -17.20 -3.02 -28.36
CA GLU A 288 -15.81 -2.70 -28.08
C GLU A 288 -15.57 -1.18 -28.25
N ILE A 289 -14.81 -0.61 -27.34
CA ILE A 289 -14.31 0.77 -27.40
C ILE A 289 -12.79 0.77 -27.30
N VAL A 290 -12.13 1.54 -28.14
CA VAL A 290 -10.69 1.77 -28.10
C VAL A 290 -10.43 3.15 -27.49
N VAL A 291 -9.67 3.18 -26.42
CA VAL A 291 -9.29 4.41 -25.71
C VAL A 291 -7.79 4.63 -25.90
N GLU A 292 -7.41 5.75 -26.48
CA GLU A 292 -6.00 6.13 -26.57
C GLU A 292 -5.42 6.36 -25.18
N ALA A 293 -4.24 5.82 -24.93
CA ALA A 293 -3.54 5.93 -23.66
C ALA A 293 -2.03 6.00 -23.86
N ASP A 294 -1.38 6.88 -23.15
CA ASP A 294 0.09 7.01 -23.12
C ASP A 294 0.65 6.37 -21.83
N LEU A 295 -0.20 6.21 -20.83
CA LEU A 295 0.08 5.57 -19.54
C LEU A 295 -1.11 4.70 -19.13
N VAL A 296 -0.84 3.49 -18.68
CA VAL A 296 -1.83 2.63 -18.01
C VAL A 296 -1.36 2.30 -16.60
N VAL A 297 -2.23 2.47 -15.60
CA VAL A 297 -1.98 2.01 -14.24
C VAL A 297 -3.08 1.06 -13.80
N THR A 298 -2.70 -0.17 -13.46
CA THR A 298 -3.65 -1.20 -13.02
C THR A 298 -3.74 -1.22 -11.49
N ALA A 299 -4.91 -0.90 -10.96
CA ALA A 299 -5.20 -0.85 -9.52
C ALA A 299 -6.33 -1.83 -9.16
N ILE A 300 -6.14 -3.10 -9.54
CA ILE A 300 -7.14 -4.18 -9.42
C ILE A 300 -6.94 -5.07 -8.18
N GLY A 301 -6.09 -4.63 -7.28
CA GLY A 301 -5.74 -5.30 -6.04
C GLY A 301 -4.30 -5.81 -6.03
N TYR A 302 -3.97 -6.48 -4.95
CA TYR A 302 -2.62 -6.99 -4.67
C TYR A 302 -2.67 -8.51 -4.52
N GLU A 303 -1.52 -9.15 -4.64
CA GLU A 303 -1.35 -10.59 -4.44
C GLU A 303 -0.15 -10.87 -3.54
N ILE A 304 -0.18 -12.02 -2.90
CA ILE A 304 0.91 -12.47 -2.04
C ILE A 304 1.95 -13.19 -2.88
N ASP A 305 3.20 -13.08 -2.47
CA ASP A 305 4.29 -13.80 -3.08
C ASP A 305 4.29 -15.27 -2.61
N SER A 306 4.48 -16.20 -3.56
CA SER A 306 4.58 -17.64 -3.29
C SER A 306 5.98 -18.11 -2.87
N GLU A 307 6.98 -17.23 -2.87
CA GLU A 307 8.38 -17.57 -2.55
C GLU A 307 8.60 -18.06 -1.11
N TRP A 308 7.61 -17.88 -0.23
CA TRP A 308 7.65 -18.36 1.16
C TRP A 308 7.55 -19.89 1.32
N GLY A 309 7.30 -20.65 0.25
CA GLY A 309 7.06 -22.09 0.32
C GLY A 309 5.78 -22.48 1.06
N LEU A 310 4.93 -21.50 1.39
CA LEU A 310 3.65 -21.69 2.07
C LEU A 310 2.52 -21.82 1.05
N ARG A 311 1.46 -22.52 1.42
CA ARG A 311 0.27 -22.61 0.57
C ARG A 311 -0.47 -21.30 0.51
N VAL A 312 -0.85 -20.91 -0.70
CA VAL A 312 -1.62 -19.68 -0.99
C VAL A 312 -3.02 -20.06 -1.42
N GLU A 313 -4.02 -19.44 -0.81
CA GLU A 313 -5.42 -19.52 -1.19
C GLU A 313 -5.90 -18.13 -1.65
N GLY A 314 -6.21 -18.00 -2.93
CA GLY A 314 -6.56 -16.68 -3.50
C GLY A 314 -5.41 -15.68 -3.39
N ASN A 315 -5.51 -14.73 -2.46
CA ASN A 315 -4.53 -13.64 -2.27
C ASN A 315 -3.92 -13.61 -0.87
N HIS A 316 -3.98 -14.71 -0.14
CA HIS A 316 -3.47 -14.81 1.23
C HIS A 316 -2.90 -16.21 1.49
N PHE A 317 -2.10 -16.37 2.55
CA PHE A 317 -1.67 -17.69 2.97
C PHE A 317 -2.84 -18.50 3.51
N GLU A 318 -2.90 -19.79 3.17
CA GLU A 318 -3.84 -20.73 3.77
C GLU A 318 -3.62 -20.74 5.29
N ASN A 319 -4.67 -20.46 6.03
CA ASN A 319 -4.59 -20.39 7.49
C ASN A 319 -5.95 -20.69 8.15
N SER A 320 -5.89 -21.14 9.37
CA SER A 320 -7.08 -21.28 10.24
C SER A 320 -7.02 -20.20 11.31
N ASP A 321 -7.84 -19.14 11.19
CA ASP A 321 -7.87 -18.00 12.13
C ASP A 321 -6.47 -17.45 12.48
N GLY A 322 -5.62 -17.32 11.48
CA GLY A 322 -4.26 -16.82 11.61
C GLY A 322 -3.20 -17.85 11.99
N LEU A 323 -3.53 -19.11 12.24
CA LEU A 323 -2.56 -20.19 12.41
C LEU A 323 -2.29 -20.85 11.05
N ILE A 324 -1.05 -20.89 10.60
CA ILE A 324 -0.59 -21.63 9.41
C ILE A 324 -0.20 -23.04 9.82
N GLU A 325 0.73 -23.17 10.75
CA GLU A 325 1.21 -24.43 11.32
C GLU A 325 1.76 -24.21 12.73
N ASP A 326 2.27 -25.25 13.39
CA ASP A 326 2.77 -25.12 14.76
C ASP A 326 3.80 -23.99 14.88
N ASN A 327 3.57 -23.09 15.82
CA ASN A 327 4.32 -21.86 16.12
C ASN A 327 4.47 -20.85 14.96
N LEU A 328 3.74 -20.99 13.85
CA LEU A 328 3.72 -20.05 12.73
C LEU A 328 2.32 -19.44 12.54
N TYR A 329 2.25 -18.14 12.67
CA TYR A 329 1.01 -17.36 12.57
C TYR A 329 1.09 -16.32 11.46
N VAL A 330 -0.06 -15.85 11.00
CA VAL A 330 -0.15 -14.81 9.97
C VAL A 330 -1.21 -13.77 10.36
N VAL A 331 -0.93 -12.51 10.02
CA VAL A 331 -1.80 -11.37 10.30
C VAL A 331 -1.91 -10.44 9.09
N GLY A 332 -2.88 -9.56 9.11
CA GLY A 332 -3.01 -8.50 8.11
C GLY A 332 -3.42 -9.01 6.74
N TRP A 333 -2.91 -8.36 5.70
CA TRP A 333 -3.24 -8.72 4.31
C TRP A 333 -2.74 -10.10 3.91
N ALA A 334 -1.63 -10.55 4.46
CA ALA A 334 -1.14 -11.90 4.25
C ALA A 334 -2.10 -12.98 4.80
N LYS A 335 -2.93 -12.65 5.81
CA LYS A 335 -3.96 -13.54 6.40
C LYS A 335 -5.29 -13.49 5.66
N ARG A 336 -5.79 -12.29 5.30
CA ARG A 336 -7.18 -12.08 4.82
C ARG A 336 -7.30 -11.56 3.40
N GLY A 337 -6.16 -11.40 2.70
CA GLY A 337 -6.10 -10.67 1.44
C GLY A 337 -6.09 -9.14 1.62
N PRO A 338 -5.87 -8.37 0.54
CA PRO A 338 -5.71 -6.91 0.56
C PRO A 338 -7.05 -6.19 0.76
N THR A 339 -7.67 -6.38 1.89
CA THR A 339 -8.96 -5.77 2.28
C THR A 339 -8.84 -5.01 3.60
N GLY A 340 -9.73 -4.03 3.77
CA GLY A 340 -9.77 -3.19 4.95
C GLY A 340 -8.75 -2.03 4.92
N VAL A 341 -8.82 -1.19 5.93
CA VAL A 341 -7.96 -0.01 6.14
C VAL A 341 -6.91 -0.29 7.22
N ILE A 342 -6.00 0.66 7.46
CA ILE A 342 -4.94 0.51 8.47
C ILE A 342 -5.52 0.09 9.84
N GLY A 343 -6.64 0.70 10.26
CA GLY A 343 -7.30 0.37 11.54
C GLY A 343 -7.80 -1.08 11.64
N THR A 344 -8.17 -1.71 10.53
CA THR A 344 -8.58 -3.11 10.49
C THR A 344 -7.45 -4.05 10.96
N ASN A 345 -6.19 -3.68 10.71
CA ASN A 345 -5.06 -4.49 11.16
C ASN A 345 -4.94 -4.57 12.68
N LYS A 346 -5.44 -3.57 13.42
CA LYS A 346 -5.39 -3.57 14.88
C LYS A 346 -6.26 -4.66 15.50
N SER A 347 -7.51 -4.78 15.07
CA SER A 347 -8.41 -5.85 15.54
C SER A 347 -7.97 -7.22 15.05
N ASP A 348 -7.61 -7.34 13.77
CA ASP A 348 -7.13 -8.58 13.18
C ASP A 348 -5.88 -9.12 13.91
N SER A 349 -4.88 -8.28 14.13
CA SER A 349 -3.67 -8.67 14.88
C SER A 349 -4.00 -9.05 16.32
N ALA A 350 -4.87 -8.31 17.00
CA ALA A 350 -5.24 -8.61 18.39
C ALA A 350 -5.91 -9.97 18.53
N GLU A 351 -6.78 -10.36 17.60
CA GLU A 351 -7.44 -11.67 17.59
C GLU A 351 -6.44 -12.81 17.41
N VAL A 352 -5.53 -12.70 16.42
CA VAL A 352 -4.51 -13.72 16.18
C VAL A 352 -3.53 -13.83 17.34
N ILE A 353 -3.08 -12.69 17.89
CA ILE A 353 -2.15 -12.69 19.03
C ILE A 353 -2.82 -13.24 20.29
N LYS A 354 -4.12 -13.03 20.50
CA LYS A 354 -4.86 -13.66 21.59
C LYS A 354 -4.86 -15.20 21.46
N ARG A 355 -5.07 -15.72 20.24
CA ARG A 355 -4.97 -17.16 19.97
C ARG A 355 -3.55 -17.67 20.25
N LEU A 356 -2.54 -17.01 19.68
CA LEU A 356 -1.13 -17.33 19.89
C LEU A 356 -0.79 -17.39 21.39
N PHE A 357 -1.25 -16.41 22.17
CA PHE A 357 -1.05 -16.40 23.62
C PHE A 357 -1.63 -17.65 24.30
N LEU A 358 -2.87 -18.03 23.95
CA LEU A 358 -3.50 -19.24 24.50
C LEU A 358 -2.76 -20.52 24.09
N ASP A 359 -2.18 -20.59 22.91
CA ASP A 359 -1.42 -21.74 22.45
C ASP A 359 -0.07 -21.84 23.17
N LEU A 360 0.60 -20.73 23.43
CA LEU A 360 1.84 -20.67 24.19
C LEU A 360 1.67 -21.03 25.67
N THR A 361 0.54 -20.72 26.30
CA THR A 361 0.30 -21.10 27.70
C THR A 361 0.26 -22.62 27.95
N LYS A 362 0.20 -23.42 26.87
CA LYS A 362 0.21 -24.89 26.91
C LYS A 362 1.61 -25.49 26.66
N LYS A 363 2.62 -24.66 26.44
CA LYS A 363 3.97 -25.07 26.05
C LYS A 363 5.01 -24.46 27.01
N ASP A 364 6.10 -25.17 27.21
CA ASP A 364 7.27 -24.58 27.88
C ASP A 364 8.02 -23.65 26.94
N PRO A 365 8.58 -22.54 27.44
CA PRO A 365 9.41 -21.64 26.65
C PRO A 365 10.59 -22.37 26.04
N LYS A 366 10.90 -22.06 24.78
CA LYS A 366 12.07 -22.64 24.13
C LYS A 366 13.37 -22.14 24.76
N GLN A 367 14.31 -23.05 24.96
CA GLN A 367 15.70 -22.66 25.22
C GLN A 367 16.37 -22.31 23.90
N VAL A 368 16.49 -21.01 23.61
CA VAL A 368 17.00 -20.50 22.34
C VAL A 368 18.49 -20.17 22.40
N GLN A 369 19.23 -20.49 21.33
CA GLN A 369 20.66 -20.17 21.20
C GLN A 369 20.90 -18.66 20.95
N GLY A 370 19.86 -17.89 20.69
CA GLY A 370 19.88 -16.44 20.46
C GLY A 370 20.10 -16.08 18.99
N ILE A 371 19.28 -15.13 18.52
CA ILE A 371 19.30 -14.62 17.15
C ILE A 371 20.62 -13.91 16.77
N HIS A 372 21.38 -13.42 17.77
CA HIS A 372 22.58 -12.64 17.53
C HIS A 372 23.61 -13.35 16.64
N LYS A 373 23.77 -14.67 16.81
CA LYS A 373 24.71 -15.45 16.00
C LYS A 373 24.33 -15.53 14.54
N LEU A 374 22.99 -15.53 14.25
CA LEU A 374 22.48 -15.53 12.88
C LEU A 374 22.64 -14.15 12.22
N LEU A 375 22.71 -13.10 13.01
CA LEU A 375 22.83 -11.72 12.54
C LEU A 375 24.28 -11.22 12.47
N GLU A 376 25.28 -11.98 12.92
CA GLU A 376 26.69 -11.54 13.01
C GLU A 376 27.25 -11.09 11.64
N ASN A 377 26.85 -11.75 10.55
CA ASN A 377 27.30 -11.43 9.19
C ASN A 377 26.39 -10.47 8.44
N LEU A 378 25.26 -10.08 9.04
CA LEU A 378 24.33 -9.13 8.49
C LEU A 378 24.59 -7.76 9.13
N SER A 379 24.16 -6.72 8.45
CA SER A 379 24.25 -5.35 8.97
C SER A 379 22.86 -4.79 9.27
N PRO A 380 22.13 -5.39 10.24
CA PRO A 380 20.77 -4.94 10.54
C PRO A 380 20.79 -3.51 11.03
N ILE A 381 19.71 -2.79 10.69
CA ILE A 381 19.44 -1.45 11.22
C ILE A 381 18.56 -1.62 12.45
N ASN A 382 19.04 -1.18 13.59
CA ASN A 382 18.29 -1.20 14.84
C ASN A 382 17.42 0.06 15.01
N LEU A 383 16.65 0.11 16.08
CA LEU A 383 15.72 1.20 16.34
C LEU A 383 16.41 2.57 16.43
N SER A 384 17.59 2.67 17.06
CA SER A 384 18.31 3.96 17.18
C SER A 384 18.90 4.41 15.84
N GLU A 385 19.30 3.48 15.00
CA GLU A 385 19.79 3.73 13.64
C GLU A 385 18.65 4.13 12.70
N TRP A 386 17.49 3.47 12.82
CA TRP A 386 16.28 3.93 12.14
C TRP A 386 15.89 5.36 12.54
N ARG A 387 15.94 5.69 13.82
CA ARG A 387 15.64 7.05 14.30
C ARG A 387 16.57 8.09 13.68
N ARG A 388 17.85 7.77 13.45
CA ARG A 388 18.77 8.67 12.72
C ARG A 388 18.33 8.91 11.28
N ILE A 389 17.89 7.86 10.55
CA ILE A 389 17.31 8.04 9.21
C ILE A 389 16.11 8.96 9.27
N ASN A 390 15.17 8.69 10.17
CA ASN A 390 13.94 9.46 10.32
C ASN A 390 14.23 10.94 10.64
N GLU A 391 15.13 11.22 11.58
CA GLU A 391 15.56 12.57 11.95
C GLU A 391 16.22 13.29 10.77
N PHE A 392 17.09 12.62 10.03
CA PHE A 392 17.74 13.17 8.84
C PHE A 392 16.72 13.57 7.77
N GLU A 393 15.75 12.69 7.45
CA GLU A 393 14.70 12.98 6.48
C GLU A 393 13.80 14.13 6.92
N VAL A 394 13.41 14.17 8.19
CA VAL A 394 12.58 15.23 8.76
C VAL A 394 13.34 16.56 8.76
N ALA A 395 14.62 16.58 9.17
CA ALA A 395 15.46 17.79 9.17
C ALA A 395 15.62 18.36 7.74
N ASN A 396 15.78 17.50 6.73
CA ASN A 396 15.83 17.93 5.33
C ASN A 396 14.46 18.43 4.85
N GLY A 397 13.37 17.81 5.29
CA GLY A 397 12.01 18.27 5.01
C GLY A 397 11.75 19.67 5.55
N MET A 398 12.16 19.97 6.80
CA MET A 398 12.00 21.29 7.40
C MET A 398 12.68 22.41 6.58
N LYS A 399 13.82 22.14 5.94
CA LYS A 399 14.51 23.10 5.07
C LYS A 399 13.69 23.45 3.81
N SER A 400 12.78 22.58 3.38
CA SER A 400 11.97 22.69 2.16
C SER A 400 10.48 22.88 2.46
N ASN A 401 10.10 23.16 3.73
CA ASN A 401 8.70 23.25 4.18
C ASN A 401 7.88 21.97 3.87
N ARG A 402 8.50 20.80 4.05
CA ARG A 402 7.91 19.48 3.83
C ARG A 402 7.94 18.64 5.11
N PRO A 403 7.04 17.67 5.28
CA PRO A 403 7.09 16.77 6.45
C PRO A 403 8.41 16.00 6.55
N ARG A 404 8.95 15.59 5.41
CA ARG A 404 10.27 14.94 5.23
C ARG A 404 10.71 14.98 3.78
N VAL A 405 11.99 14.84 3.55
CA VAL A 405 12.59 14.49 2.26
C VAL A 405 13.17 13.09 2.42
N LYS A 406 12.57 12.11 1.74
CA LYS A 406 12.94 10.69 1.87
C LYS A 406 14.27 10.42 1.19
N LEU A 407 15.10 9.57 1.77
CA LEU A 407 16.23 8.95 1.10
C LEU A 407 15.72 7.94 0.05
N MET A 408 16.41 7.84 -1.08
CA MET A 408 15.91 7.13 -2.26
C MET A 408 16.48 5.74 -2.45
N THR A 409 17.63 5.44 -1.84
CA THR A 409 18.31 4.17 -2.02
C THR A 409 18.60 3.51 -0.70
N THR A 410 18.61 2.17 -0.70
CA THR A 410 19.02 1.36 0.47
C THR A 410 20.39 1.79 0.96
N LYS A 411 21.34 2.07 0.03
CA LYS A 411 22.70 2.49 0.38
C LYS A 411 22.70 3.80 1.17
N GLU A 412 22.02 4.84 0.70
CA GLU A 412 21.91 6.13 1.40
C GLU A 412 21.31 5.96 2.80
N MET A 413 20.25 5.14 2.92
CA MET A 413 19.61 4.86 4.20
C MET A 413 20.58 4.16 5.17
N VAL A 414 21.35 3.18 4.69
CA VAL A 414 22.35 2.48 5.50
C VAL A 414 23.49 3.41 5.89
N ASP A 415 24.01 4.23 4.98
CA ASP A 415 25.10 5.18 5.26
C ASP A 415 24.67 6.18 6.36
N VAL A 416 23.46 6.74 6.28
CA VAL A 416 22.90 7.63 7.33
C VAL A 416 22.69 6.87 8.64
N ALA A 417 22.13 5.66 8.60
CA ALA A 417 21.92 4.83 9.79
C ALA A 417 23.23 4.58 10.55
N LYS A 418 24.31 4.32 9.83
CA LYS A 418 25.63 3.99 10.40
C LYS A 418 26.48 5.24 10.68
N GLY A 419 25.99 6.46 10.39
CA GLY A 419 26.71 7.71 10.61
C GLY A 419 27.88 7.91 9.66
N GLN A 420 27.76 7.44 8.43
CA GLN A 420 28.80 7.51 7.37
C GLN A 420 28.48 8.60 6.32
N SER A 421 27.44 9.42 6.56
CA SER A 421 26.97 10.49 5.65
C SER A 421 27.47 11.85 6.07
#